data_41decb082adcaf0bb5c64940bb5d15cd
#
_entry.id   41decb082adcaf0bb5c64940bb5d15cd
#
_cell.length_a   1.000
_cell.length_b   1.000
_cell.length_c   1.000
_cell.angle_alpha   90.00
_cell.angle_beta   90.00
_cell.angle_gamma   90.00
#
_symmetry.space_group_name_H-M   'P 1'
#
loop_
_entity.id
_entity.type
_entity.pdbx_description
1 polymer ?
#
loop_
_entity_poly.entity_id
_entity_poly.type
_entity_poly.pdbx_seq_one_letter_code
_entity_poly.pdbx_strand_id
1 'polypeptide(L)'
;SIASSDYSANTDAASKNFGATITGSLNSIESKTASSNYSGVANSIVGVANRTFNSNGALVFGAGNEITNSVSTISAPTSSGDSVQALQKKLMETVRNSNGGGATLAIGGGNKADYTQASQMIGVNNTLKGTAANKATYSLLNGYRNAATNVAHVSVIGSENVVNDTKNAIVLGDKRKLTGANGSIILGSSDTVMETKVTDAAILGHNANVTVAGGVALGAKSVATTDKGVAGYDPLTKAASTDTSSATWTSTAAAVSVGDAANNITRQITNVAAGLADTDAVNVAQLKKAVAGATADGNDKLVANNDALTLNGNTLSMSVKDTAGNEVKGSVDLSAVAGQIDTRSTVKAGENVSITDKDNDFHAKEYTINVKTDGKVESGNTGIVSGGTVYNETHVKNDGTYVKKGNSAGDNLSVLDKQVSKNTDNITNLGNTIYNMNNTVGELGERINKVGAGA
;
A
#
# COMPACT_ATOMS: atom_id res chain seq x y z
N SER A 1 -39.57 10.89 -10.67
CA SER A 1 -40.64 10.18 -11.44
C SER A 1 -40.20 8.74 -11.75
N ILE A 2 -41.17 7.89 -11.92
CA ILE A 2 -40.99 6.54 -12.46
C ILE A 2 -41.66 6.57 -13.83
N ALA A 3 -40.88 6.40 -14.88
CA ALA A 3 -41.33 6.51 -16.24
C ALA A 3 -40.83 5.37 -17.13
N SER A 4 -41.72 4.94 -18.04
CA SER A 4 -41.32 4.13 -19.18
C SER A 4 -41.31 5.03 -20.40
N SER A 5 -40.28 4.95 -21.24
CA SER A 5 -40.21 5.74 -22.47
C SER A 5 -41.14 5.27 -23.58
N ASP A 6 -41.90 4.21 -23.33
CA ASP A 6 -42.82 3.66 -24.30
C ASP A 6 -44.24 3.58 -23.73
N TYR A 7 -45.05 4.55 -24.13
CA TYR A 7 -46.48 4.56 -23.86
C TYR A 7 -47.31 3.82 -24.94
N SER A 8 -46.68 3.11 -25.86
CA SER A 8 -47.42 2.30 -26.80
C SER A 8 -48.12 1.17 -26.05
N ALA A 9 -49.35 0.92 -26.41
CA ALA A 9 -50.30 -0.01 -25.78
C ALA A 9 -49.85 -1.48 -25.80
N ASN A 10 -48.59 -1.77 -25.51
CA ASN A 10 -48.06 -3.10 -25.46
C ASN A 10 -48.19 -3.66 -24.05
N THR A 11 -48.70 -4.84 -23.93
CA THR A 11 -48.91 -5.62 -22.71
C THR A 11 -47.64 -5.76 -21.84
N ASP A 12 -46.45 -5.49 -22.39
CA ASP A 12 -45.17 -5.53 -21.69
C ASP A 12 -44.87 -4.27 -20.86
N ALA A 13 -45.59 -3.17 -21.05
CA ALA A 13 -45.38 -1.93 -20.28
C ALA A 13 -45.72 -2.10 -18.79
N ALA A 14 -46.60 -3.04 -18.44
CA ALA A 14 -47.00 -3.31 -17.07
C ALA A 14 -45.90 -3.99 -16.22
N SER A 15 -44.91 -4.62 -16.84
CA SER A 15 -43.80 -5.29 -16.15
C SER A 15 -42.56 -4.39 -15.95
N LYS A 16 -42.48 -3.29 -16.69
CA LYS A 16 -41.42 -2.31 -16.51
C LYS A 16 -41.59 -1.57 -15.19
N ASN A 17 -40.43 -1.27 -14.53
CA ASN A 17 -40.45 -0.61 -13.22
C ASN A 17 -41.17 -1.36 -12.09
N PHE A 18 -41.43 -2.66 -12.26
CA PHE A 18 -42.08 -3.46 -11.24
C PHE A 18 -41.27 -3.45 -9.94
N GLY A 19 -41.90 -3.15 -8.82
CA GLY A 19 -41.22 -3.05 -7.52
C GLY A 19 -40.23 -1.87 -7.40
N ALA A 20 -40.28 -0.92 -8.33
CA ALA A 20 -39.49 0.28 -8.25
C ALA A 20 -39.97 1.23 -7.15
N THR A 21 -39.06 1.82 -6.41
CA THR A 21 -39.39 2.76 -5.33
C THR A 21 -38.58 4.04 -5.44
N ILE A 22 -39.22 5.17 -5.11
CA ILE A 22 -38.54 6.48 -5.00
C ILE A 22 -38.96 7.14 -3.70
N THR A 23 -37.96 7.57 -2.93
CA THR A 23 -38.18 8.43 -1.75
C THR A 23 -37.30 9.68 -1.92
N GLY A 24 -37.91 10.86 -1.80
CA GLY A 24 -37.23 12.15 -1.93
C GLY A 24 -37.60 12.93 -3.18
N SER A 25 -36.77 13.91 -3.58
CA SER A 25 -37.09 14.92 -4.58
C SER A 25 -36.25 14.79 -5.85
N LEU A 26 -36.83 15.14 -6.99
CA LEU A 26 -36.13 15.22 -8.28
C LEU A 26 -35.45 13.92 -8.73
N ASN A 27 -35.86 12.79 -8.20
CA ASN A 27 -35.35 11.48 -8.60
C ASN A 27 -36.13 10.92 -9.79
N SER A 28 -35.46 10.11 -10.64
CA SER A 28 -36.16 9.42 -11.73
C SER A 28 -35.71 7.96 -11.88
N ILE A 29 -36.66 7.08 -12.17
CA ILE A 29 -36.43 5.72 -12.66
C ILE A 29 -37.05 5.66 -14.06
N GLU A 30 -36.19 5.45 -15.07
CA GLU A 30 -36.58 5.48 -16.47
C GLU A 30 -36.25 4.14 -17.12
N SER A 31 -37.22 3.55 -17.80
CA SER A 31 -37.05 2.33 -18.57
C SER A 31 -36.67 2.64 -20.00
N LYS A 32 -35.85 1.83 -20.61
CA LYS A 32 -35.54 1.89 -22.05
C LYS A 32 -36.75 1.40 -22.84
N THR A 33 -36.95 1.96 -24.05
CA THR A 33 -37.98 1.56 -25.01
C THR A 33 -37.96 0.07 -25.37
N ALA A 34 -39.08 -0.41 -25.70
CA ALA A 34 -39.58 -1.62 -26.43
C ALA A 34 -38.84 -2.98 -26.27
N SER A 35 -37.53 -3.07 -26.05
CA SER A 35 -36.82 -4.35 -26.19
C SER A 35 -36.36 -5.00 -24.88
N SER A 36 -36.59 -4.39 -23.70
CA SER A 36 -36.14 -5.01 -22.44
C SER A 36 -37.23 -4.95 -21.37
N ASN A 37 -37.86 -6.07 -21.12
CA ASN A 37 -38.89 -6.26 -20.10
C ASN A 37 -38.37 -6.17 -18.67
N TYR A 38 -37.07 -5.99 -18.47
CA TYR A 38 -36.41 -6.01 -17.15
C TYR A 38 -35.95 -4.62 -16.69
N SER A 39 -36.04 -3.62 -17.55
CA SER A 39 -35.56 -2.27 -17.21
C SER A 39 -36.47 -1.64 -16.14
N GLY A 40 -35.86 -1.10 -15.12
CA GLY A 40 -36.53 -0.48 -13.98
C GLY A 40 -36.99 -1.44 -12.88
N VAL A 41 -37.00 -2.75 -13.11
CA VAL A 41 -37.47 -3.74 -12.13
C VAL A 41 -36.60 -3.71 -10.87
N ALA A 42 -37.25 -3.64 -9.71
CA ALA A 42 -36.63 -3.67 -8.39
C ALA A 42 -35.57 -2.55 -8.14
N ASN A 43 -35.66 -1.44 -8.84
CA ASN A 43 -34.84 -0.27 -8.55
C ASN A 43 -35.34 0.47 -7.32
N SER A 44 -34.45 0.91 -6.45
CA SER A 44 -34.77 1.70 -5.28
C SER A 44 -33.90 2.96 -5.23
N ILE A 45 -34.55 4.13 -5.12
CA ILE A 45 -33.87 5.42 -5.01
C ILE A 45 -34.33 6.13 -3.74
N VAL A 46 -33.37 6.56 -2.92
CA VAL A 46 -33.59 7.42 -1.75
C VAL A 46 -32.67 8.64 -1.85
N GLY A 47 -33.28 9.83 -1.88
CA GLY A 47 -32.48 11.07 -1.86
C GLY A 47 -32.95 12.12 -2.86
N VAL A 48 -32.00 12.85 -3.46
CA VAL A 48 -32.32 14.02 -4.31
C VAL A 48 -31.56 13.96 -5.64
N ALA A 49 -32.28 14.23 -6.73
CA ALA A 49 -31.72 14.35 -8.09
C ALA A 49 -30.89 13.12 -8.54
N ASN A 50 -31.29 11.93 -8.11
CA ASN A 50 -30.71 10.69 -8.59
C ASN A 50 -31.48 10.15 -9.81
N ARG A 51 -30.79 9.45 -10.68
CA ARG A 51 -31.34 8.89 -11.90
C ARG A 51 -30.94 7.43 -12.10
N THR A 52 -31.89 6.57 -12.44
CA THR A 52 -31.59 5.29 -13.06
C THR A 52 -32.27 5.22 -14.44
N PHE A 53 -31.48 4.80 -15.45
CA PHE A 53 -31.97 4.63 -16.81
C PHE A 53 -31.59 3.25 -17.34
N ASN A 54 -32.52 2.50 -17.89
CA ASN A 54 -32.21 1.18 -18.42
C ASN A 54 -31.39 0.32 -17.46
N SER A 55 -31.86 0.22 -16.21
CA SER A 55 -31.20 -0.57 -15.16
C SER A 55 -32.21 -1.36 -14.34
N ASN A 56 -31.80 -2.43 -13.69
CA ASN A 56 -32.62 -3.19 -12.77
C ASN A 56 -31.86 -3.61 -11.52
N GLY A 57 -32.55 -3.85 -10.42
CA GLY A 57 -31.94 -4.18 -9.13
C GLY A 57 -31.01 -3.09 -8.59
N ALA A 58 -31.10 -1.88 -9.12
CA ALA A 58 -30.24 -0.77 -8.71
C ALA A 58 -30.70 -0.23 -7.35
N LEU A 59 -29.73 0.05 -6.49
CA LEU A 59 -29.95 0.73 -5.21
C LEU A 59 -29.16 2.04 -5.21
N VAL A 60 -29.88 3.16 -5.07
CA VAL A 60 -29.27 4.50 -5.05
C VAL A 60 -29.65 5.22 -3.77
N PHE A 61 -28.65 5.69 -3.06
CA PHE A 61 -28.83 6.40 -1.81
C PHE A 61 -27.95 7.66 -1.79
N GLY A 62 -28.57 8.85 -1.82
CA GLY A 62 -27.84 10.10 -1.76
C GLY A 62 -28.31 11.15 -2.76
N ALA A 63 -27.39 11.89 -3.39
CA ALA A 63 -27.70 13.00 -4.27
C ALA A 63 -26.93 12.98 -5.59
N GLY A 64 -27.61 13.19 -6.70
CA GLY A 64 -26.99 13.36 -8.01
C GLY A 64 -26.31 12.10 -8.57
N ASN A 65 -26.62 10.92 -8.07
CA ASN A 65 -26.07 9.68 -8.60
C ASN A 65 -26.80 9.26 -9.87
N GLU A 66 -26.08 8.67 -10.81
CA GLU A 66 -26.64 8.18 -12.07
C GLU A 66 -26.21 6.73 -12.33
N ILE A 67 -27.17 5.84 -12.61
CA ILE A 67 -26.94 4.46 -13.03
C ILE A 67 -27.63 4.24 -14.35
N THR A 68 -26.85 3.91 -15.40
CA THR A 68 -27.36 3.67 -16.75
C THR A 68 -26.95 2.30 -17.27
N ASN A 69 -27.80 1.68 -18.07
CA ASN A 69 -27.53 0.42 -18.77
C ASN A 69 -27.05 -0.74 -17.87
N SER A 70 -27.37 -0.68 -16.58
CA SER A 70 -27.03 -1.72 -15.60
C SER A 70 -28.19 -2.74 -15.53
N VAL A 71 -28.32 -3.55 -16.57
CA VAL A 71 -29.39 -4.54 -16.70
C VAL A 71 -28.83 -5.95 -16.81
N SER A 72 -29.60 -6.87 -16.27
CA SER A 72 -29.48 -8.31 -16.53
C SER A 72 -30.90 -8.86 -16.61
N THR A 73 -31.04 -10.11 -17.01
CA THR A 73 -32.35 -10.76 -17.18
C THR A 73 -33.02 -10.96 -15.83
N ILE A 74 -33.67 -9.91 -15.34
CA ILE A 74 -34.62 -9.95 -14.21
C ILE A 74 -36.00 -9.66 -14.76
N SER A 75 -36.85 -10.66 -14.86
CA SER A 75 -38.25 -10.47 -15.28
C SER A 75 -39.12 -10.10 -14.10
N ALA A 76 -40.07 -9.19 -14.31
CA ALA A 76 -41.11 -8.96 -13.32
C ALA A 76 -41.99 -10.21 -13.16
N PRO A 77 -42.49 -10.49 -11.97
CA PRO A 77 -43.50 -11.55 -11.78
C PRO A 77 -44.73 -11.26 -12.61
N THR A 78 -45.22 -12.22 -13.39
CA THR A 78 -46.26 -12.02 -14.38
C THR A 78 -47.63 -12.59 -13.98
N SER A 79 -47.81 -13.14 -12.78
CA SER A 79 -49.09 -13.70 -12.39
C SER A 79 -50.07 -12.66 -11.82
N SER A 80 -51.24 -12.57 -12.43
CA SER A 80 -52.39 -11.83 -11.88
C SER A 80 -53.10 -12.67 -10.81
N GLY A 81 -53.47 -12.06 -9.70
CA GLY A 81 -54.22 -12.74 -8.62
C GLY A 81 -53.36 -13.35 -7.51
N ASP A 82 -52.06 -13.24 -7.56
CA ASP A 82 -51.19 -13.66 -6.46
C ASP A 82 -51.31 -12.75 -5.23
N SER A 83 -51.15 -13.33 -4.05
CA SER A 83 -51.02 -12.53 -2.83
C SER A 83 -49.73 -11.69 -2.85
N VAL A 84 -49.71 -10.61 -2.06
CA VAL A 84 -48.50 -9.77 -1.90
C VAL A 84 -47.28 -10.61 -1.47
N GLN A 85 -47.52 -11.58 -0.60
CA GLN A 85 -46.46 -12.48 -0.13
C GLN A 85 -45.94 -13.40 -1.24
N ALA A 86 -46.84 -13.89 -2.11
CA ALA A 86 -46.44 -14.70 -3.28
C ALA A 86 -45.63 -13.89 -4.29
N LEU A 87 -46.06 -12.66 -4.58
CA LEU A 87 -45.32 -11.74 -5.45
C LEU A 87 -43.97 -11.35 -4.87
N GLN A 88 -43.87 -11.07 -3.56
CA GLN A 88 -42.63 -10.80 -2.85
C GLN A 88 -41.67 -11.99 -2.99
N LYS A 89 -42.15 -13.19 -2.72
CA LYS A 89 -41.31 -14.40 -2.81
C LYS A 89 -40.77 -14.60 -4.23
N LYS A 90 -41.65 -14.47 -5.24
CA LYS A 90 -41.27 -14.58 -6.66
C LYS A 90 -40.22 -13.55 -7.05
N LEU A 91 -40.39 -12.28 -6.65
CA LEU A 91 -39.41 -11.23 -6.94
C LEU A 91 -38.07 -11.50 -6.26
N MET A 92 -38.08 -11.90 -4.98
CA MET A 92 -36.87 -12.27 -4.26
C MET A 92 -36.11 -13.41 -4.94
N GLU A 93 -36.82 -14.46 -5.35
CA GLU A 93 -36.24 -15.59 -6.08
C GLU A 93 -35.68 -15.18 -7.43
N THR A 94 -36.40 -14.35 -8.18
CA THR A 94 -35.93 -13.82 -9.47
C THR A 94 -34.66 -12.99 -9.33
N VAL A 95 -34.57 -12.12 -8.33
CA VAL A 95 -33.37 -11.31 -8.06
C VAL A 95 -32.21 -12.21 -7.66
N ARG A 96 -32.45 -13.18 -6.76
CA ARG A 96 -31.39 -14.12 -6.34
C ARG A 96 -30.84 -14.97 -7.49
N ASN A 97 -31.73 -15.43 -8.37
CA ASN A 97 -31.36 -16.33 -9.46
C ASN A 97 -30.86 -15.61 -10.71
N SER A 98 -30.86 -14.29 -10.73
CA SER A 98 -30.41 -13.48 -11.88
C SER A 98 -28.89 -13.40 -12.05
N ASN A 99 -28.10 -14.14 -11.29
CA ASN A 99 -26.64 -14.03 -11.24
C ASN A 99 -26.14 -12.58 -11.00
N GLY A 100 -26.83 -11.86 -10.11
CA GLY A 100 -26.48 -10.49 -9.78
C GLY A 100 -26.87 -9.49 -10.87
N GLY A 101 -27.94 -9.80 -11.61
CA GLY A 101 -28.40 -8.98 -12.71
C GLY A 101 -28.60 -7.53 -12.40
N GLY A 102 -27.93 -6.66 -13.13
CA GLY A 102 -27.94 -5.23 -12.89
C GLY A 102 -27.29 -4.89 -11.54
N ALA A 103 -28.09 -4.91 -10.49
CA ALA A 103 -27.73 -4.85 -9.07
C ALA A 103 -26.55 -3.90 -8.74
N THR A 104 -26.53 -2.73 -9.36
CA THR A 104 -25.50 -1.72 -9.09
C THR A 104 -25.93 -0.86 -7.92
N LEU A 105 -25.02 -0.67 -6.98
CA LEU A 105 -25.21 0.16 -5.80
C LEU A 105 -24.47 1.48 -5.97
N ALA A 106 -25.16 2.61 -5.71
CA ALA A 106 -24.54 3.94 -5.63
C ALA A 106 -24.97 4.63 -4.33
N ILE A 107 -24.02 4.81 -3.42
CA ILE A 107 -24.22 5.50 -2.15
C ILE A 107 -23.34 6.74 -2.10
N GLY A 108 -23.94 7.90 -1.85
CA GLY A 108 -23.22 9.17 -1.71
C GLY A 108 -23.64 10.20 -2.73
N GLY A 109 -22.72 10.91 -3.36
CA GLY A 109 -23.03 12.03 -4.23
C GLY A 109 -22.33 11.99 -5.58
N GLY A 110 -23.07 12.21 -6.68
CA GLY A 110 -22.49 12.38 -8.01
C GLY A 110 -21.81 11.13 -8.59
N ASN A 111 -22.05 9.95 -8.06
CA ASN A 111 -21.49 8.72 -8.61
C ASN A 111 -22.17 8.35 -9.94
N LYS A 112 -21.37 7.87 -10.88
CA LYS A 112 -21.86 7.54 -12.22
C LYS A 112 -21.50 6.12 -12.65
N ALA A 113 -22.51 5.30 -12.92
CA ALA A 113 -22.36 3.94 -13.45
C ALA A 113 -22.95 3.84 -14.86
N ASP A 114 -22.26 3.19 -15.77
CA ASP A 114 -22.76 2.90 -17.11
C ASP A 114 -22.31 1.50 -17.56
N TYR A 115 -23.23 0.68 -18.04
CA TYR A 115 -22.98 -0.72 -18.39
C TYR A 115 -22.27 -1.49 -17.25
N THR A 116 -22.82 -1.41 -16.06
CA THR A 116 -22.30 -2.09 -14.88
C THR A 116 -23.14 -3.30 -14.48
N GLN A 117 -22.57 -4.22 -13.70
CA GLN A 117 -23.29 -5.36 -13.17
C GLN A 117 -22.72 -5.76 -11.81
N ALA A 118 -23.59 -5.99 -10.81
CA ALA A 118 -23.24 -6.45 -9.48
C ALA A 118 -22.06 -5.66 -8.86
N SER A 119 -22.07 -4.35 -9.03
CA SER A 119 -20.96 -3.47 -8.68
C SER A 119 -21.40 -2.38 -7.70
N GLN A 120 -20.43 -1.78 -7.01
CA GLN A 120 -20.72 -0.83 -5.94
C GLN A 120 -19.88 0.44 -6.10
N MET A 121 -20.52 1.58 -5.88
CA MET A 121 -19.84 2.87 -5.73
C MET A 121 -20.30 3.50 -4.41
N ILE A 122 -19.35 3.80 -3.55
CA ILE A 122 -19.60 4.41 -2.25
C ILE A 122 -18.72 5.65 -2.14
N GLY A 123 -19.32 6.79 -1.89
CA GLY A 123 -18.59 8.05 -1.77
C GLY A 123 -19.03 9.09 -2.80
N VAL A 124 -18.09 9.88 -3.33
CA VAL A 124 -18.42 11.06 -4.12
C VAL A 124 -17.70 11.08 -5.47
N ASN A 125 -18.47 11.36 -6.54
CA ASN A 125 -17.94 11.52 -7.90
C ASN A 125 -17.16 10.32 -8.42
N ASN A 126 -17.46 9.10 -7.99
CA ASN A 126 -16.86 7.91 -8.57
C ASN A 126 -17.53 7.57 -9.91
N THR A 127 -16.77 7.06 -10.85
CA THR A 127 -17.26 6.67 -12.18
C THR A 127 -16.88 5.23 -12.48
N LEU A 128 -17.88 4.39 -12.77
CA LEU A 128 -17.67 3.00 -13.17
C LEU A 128 -18.33 2.76 -14.52
N LYS A 129 -17.54 2.40 -15.53
CA LYS A 129 -18.00 2.31 -16.92
C LYS A 129 -17.59 0.99 -17.57
N GLY A 130 -18.54 0.34 -18.18
CA GLY A 130 -18.34 -0.75 -19.13
C GLY A 130 -18.81 -0.38 -20.53
N THR A 131 -19.06 -1.39 -21.34
CA THR A 131 -19.71 -1.30 -22.63
C THR A 131 -20.83 -2.34 -22.73
N ALA A 132 -21.65 -2.27 -23.75
CA ALA A 132 -22.67 -3.30 -24.00
C ALA A 132 -22.08 -4.70 -24.16
N ALA A 133 -20.91 -4.81 -24.79
CA ALA A 133 -20.19 -6.08 -25.01
C ALA A 133 -19.38 -6.53 -23.77
N ASN A 134 -18.79 -5.56 -23.04
CA ASN A 134 -17.93 -5.82 -21.88
C ASN A 134 -18.41 -4.97 -20.70
N LYS A 135 -19.34 -5.46 -19.93
CA LYS A 135 -19.85 -4.77 -18.74
C LYS A 135 -18.76 -4.68 -17.66
N ALA A 136 -18.75 -3.60 -16.91
CA ALA A 136 -17.96 -3.52 -15.67
C ALA A 136 -18.68 -4.31 -14.57
N THR A 137 -18.01 -5.36 -14.04
CA THR A 137 -18.68 -6.35 -13.19
C THR A 137 -17.96 -6.58 -11.86
N TYR A 138 -18.73 -6.90 -10.83
CA TYR A 138 -18.26 -7.35 -9.51
C TYR A 138 -17.19 -6.45 -8.92
N SER A 139 -17.33 -5.13 -9.13
CA SER A 139 -16.31 -4.16 -8.78
C SER A 139 -16.78 -3.18 -7.72
N LEU A 140 -15.85 -2.72 -6.89
CA LEU A 140 -16.08 -1.75 -5.82
C LEU A 140 -15.22 -0.50 -6.05
N LEU A 141 -15.86 0.67 -6.07
CA LEU A 141 -15.19 1.96 -5.95
C LEU A 141 -15.66 2.63 -4.67
N ASN A 142 -14.77 2.86 -3.73
CA ASN A 142 -15.05 3.52 -2.47
C ASN A 142 -14.12 4.72 -2.28
N GLY A 143 -14.69 5.91 -2.12
CA GLY A 143 -13.95 7.13 -1.85
C GLY A 143 -14.32 8.28 -2.78
N TYR A 144 -13.34 8.99 -3.29
CA TYR A 144 -13.55 10.24 -4.02
C TYR A 144 -12.90 10.25 -5.40
N ARG A 145 -13.69 10.57 -6.43
CA ARG A 145 -13.21 10.71 -7.83
C ARG A 145 -12.45 9.49 -8.37
N ASN A 146 -12.77 8.30 -7.93
CA ASN A 146 -12.23 7.11 -8.55
C ASN A 146 -12.93 6.85 -9.88
N ALA A 147 -12.18 6.44 -10.89
CA ALA A 147 -12.70 6.08 -12.20
C ALA A 147 -12.24 4.69 -12.62
N ALA A 148 -13.18 3.84 -13.02
CA ALA A 148 -12.84 2.52 -13.54
C ALA A 148 -13.59 2.24 -14.85
N THR A 149 -12.89 1.71 -15.85
CA THR A 149 -13.47 1.43 -17.18
C THR A 149 -13.07 0.03 -17.63
N ASN A 150 -14.04 -0.75 -18.13
CA ASN A 150 -13.84 -2.13 -18.61
C ASN A 150 -13.17 -3.03 -17.57
N VAL A 151 -13.67 -3.02 -16.34
CA VAL A 151 -13.08 -3.76 -15.21
C VAL A 151 -13.96 -4.93 -14.78
N ALA A 152 -13.35 -5.95 -14.16
CA ALA A 152 -14.06 -7.04 -13.51
C ALA A 152 -13.31 -7.49 -12.25
N HIS A 153 -14.04 -7.70 -11.14
CA HIS A 153 -13.48 -8.10 -9.86
C HIS A 153 -12.37 -7.14 -9.38
N VAL A 154 -12.62 -5.82 -9.48
CA VAL A 154 -11.68 -4.78 -9.05
C VAL A 154 -12.22 -4.10 -7.80
N SER A 155 -11.36 -3.94 -6.80
CA SER A 155 -11.67 -3.19 -5.58
C SER A 155 -10.76 -1.98 -5.47
N VAL A 156 -11.35 -0.79 -5.43
CA VAL A 156 -10.65 0.49 -5.29
C VAL A 156 -11.15 1.19 -4.05
N ILE A 157 -10.26 1.50 -3.13
CA ILE A 157 -10.56 2.26 -1.91
C ILE A 157 -9.54 3.40 -1.82
N GLY A 158 -10.03 4.63 -1.88
CA GLY A 158 -9.20 5.84 -1.85
C GLY A 158 -9.72 6.93 -2.78
N SER A 159 -8.83 7.78 -3.26
CA SER A 159 -9.21 8.96 -4.03
C SER A 159 -8.40 9.11 -5.32
N GLU A 160 -9.08 9.60 -6.36
CA GLU A 160 -8.43 9.97 -7.63
C GLU A 160 -7.70 8.80 -8.32
N ASN A 161 -8.15 7.57 -8.06
CA ASN A 161 -7.62 6.40 -8.74
C ASN A 161 -8.28 6.21 -10.12
N VAL A 162 -7.50 5.72 -11.08
CA VAL A 162 -7.98 5.40 -12.43
C VAL A 162 -7.63 3.95 -12.75
N VAL A 163 -8.62 3.13 -13.09
CA VAL A 163 -8.41 1.70 -13.41
C VAL A 163 -9.05 1.37 -14.76
N ASN A 164 -8.25 1.02 -15.74
CA ASN A 164 -8.72 0.71 -17.09
C ASN A 164 -8.34 -0.71 -17.51
N ASP A 165 -9.24 -1.39 -18.19
CA ASP A 165 -8.99 -2.71 -18.84
C ASP A 165 -8.32 -3.73 -17.89
N THR A 166 -8.71 -3.70 -16.61
CA THR A 166 -8.06 -4.45 -15.53
C THR A 166 -9.04 -5.39 -14.85
N LYS A 167 -8.57 -6.60 -14.52
CA LYS A 167 -9.35 -7.63 -13.82
C LYS A 167 -8.61 -8.14 -12.58
N ASN A 168 -9.40 -8.57 -11.57
CA ASN A 168 -8.87 -9.21 -10.36
C ASN A 168 -7.81 -8.35 -9.63
N ALA A 169 -8.05 -7.04 -9.50
CA ALA A 169 -7.08 -6.14 -8.90
C ALA A 169 -7.63 -5.45 -7.64
N ILE A 170 -6.72 -5.12 -6.74
CA ILE A 170 -7.02 -4.38 -5.52
C ILE A 170 -6.16 -3.11 -5.47
N VAL A 171 -6.79 -1.97 -5.22
CA VAL A 171 -6.13 -0.69 -4.98
C VAL A 171 -6.62 -0.12 -3.66
N LEU A 172 -5.73 0.06 -2.72
CA LEU A 172 -5.96 0.77 -1.47
C LEU A 172 -4.96 1.92 -1.36
N GLY A 173 -5.42 3.12 -1.65
CA GLY A 173 -4.59 4.33 -1.69
C GLY A 173 -5.12 5.34 -2.70
N ASP A 174 -4.37 6.39 -2.95
CA ASP A 174 -4.76 7.51 -3.80
C ASP A 174 -3.86 7.67 -5.02
N LYS A 175 -4.42 8.26 -6.08
CA LYS A 175 -3.69 8.65 -7.31
C LYS A 175 -2.96 7.48 -7.99
N ARG A 176 -3.54 6.28 -7.92
CA ARG A 176 -3.05 5.12 -8.64
C ARG A 176 -3.75 4.99 -10.00
N LYS A 177 -2.98 4.73 -11.03
CA LYS A 177 -3.50 4.45 -12.36
C LYS A 177 -3.08 3.04 -12.80
N LEU A 178 -4.07 2.19 -13.10
CA LEU A 178 -3.85 0.85 -13.60
C LEU A 178 -4.36 0.78 -15.03
N THR A 179 -3.59 0.18 -15.91
CA THR A 179 -3.99 -0.08 -17.30
C THR A 179 -3.57 -1.48 -17.70
N GLY A 180 -4.53 -2.38 -17.86
CA GLY A 180 -4.24 -3.80 -18.15
C GLY A 180 -3.50 -4.54 -17.04
N ALA A 181 -3.49 -4.01 -15.81
CA ALA A 181 -2.74 -4.54 -14.67
C ALA A 181 -3.50 -5.66 -13.95
N ASN A 182 -3.87 -6.71 -14.68
CA ASN A 182 -4.63 -7.82 -14.13
C ASN A 182 -3.89 -8.51 -12.98
N GLY A 183 -4.63 -8.98 -11.97
CA GLY A 183 -4.07 -9.72 -10.83
C GLY A 183 -3.26 -8.87 -9.85
N SER A 184 -3.21 -7.55 -10.04
CA SER A 184 -2.32 -6.69 -9.25
C SER A 184 -2.93 -6.26 -7.92
N ILE A 185 -2.08 -6.14 -6.90
CA ILE A 185 -2.43 -5.67 -5.56
C ILE A 185 -1.57 -4.44 -5.24
N ILE A 186 -2.22 -3.30 -5.00
CA ILE A 186 -1.55 -2.04 -4.68
C ILE A 186 -2.06 -1.53 -3.33
N LEU A 187 -1.17 -1.44 -2.37
CA LEU A 187 -1.41 -0.88 -1.04
C LEU A 187 -0.47 0.31 -0.82
N GLY A 188 -1.00 1.51 -1.01
CA GLY A 188 -0.26 2.75 -0.80
C GLY A 188 -0.60 3.83 -1.82
N SER A 189 -0.70 5.05 -1.34
CA SER A 189 -0.95 6.25 -2.14
C SER A 189 0.27 6.72 -2.91
N SER A 190 0.05 7.64 -3.84
CA SER A 190 1.12 8.33 -4.55
C SER A 190 0.91 9.86 -4.50
N ASP A 191 1.99 10.63 -4.50
CA ASP A 191 1.93 12.10 -4.50
C ASP A 191 1.36 12.64 -5.81
N THR A 192 1.71 11.98 -6.91
CA THR A 192 1.23 12.27 -8.26
C THR A 192 0.62 11.02 -8.86
N VAL A 193 -0.10 11.13 -9.96
CA VAL A 193 -0.65 9.95 -10.64
C VAL A 193 0.47 9.00 -11.05
N MET A 194 0.47 7.80 -10.47
CA MET A 194 1.47 6.77 -10.72
C MET A 194 0.85 5.57 -11.44
N GLU A 195 1.38 5.25 -12.62
CA GLU A 195 0.81 4.23 -13.49
C GLU A 195 1.52 2.88 -13.34
N THR A 196 0.72 1.81 -13.22
CA THR A 196 1.14 0.41 -13.29
C THR A 196 0.45 -0.23 -14.50
N LYS A 197 1.24 -0.80 -15.44
CA LYS A 197 0.76 -1.39 -16.69
C LYS A 197 1.01 -2.90 -16.81
N VAL A 198 1.52 -3.50 -15.77
CA VAL A 198 1.93 -4.91 -15.78
C VAL A 198 0.99 -5.76 -14.94
N THR A 199 0.85 -7.02 -15.31
CA THR A 199 0.03 -7.99 -14.58
C THR A 199 0.76 -8.50 -13.33
N ASP A 200 -0.03 -8.96 -12.35
CA ASP A 200 0.45 -9.65 -11.16
C ASP A 200 1.45 -8.83 -10.33
N ALA A 201 1.35 -7.50 -10.39
CA ALA A 201 2.18 -6.62 -9.59
C ALA A 201 1.73 -6.64 -8.11
N ALA A 202 2.67 -6.79 -7.19
CA ALA A 202 2.44 -6.64 -5.76
C ALA A 202 3.17 -5.41 -5.23
N ILE A 203 2.42 -4.40 -4.80
CA ILE A 203 2.97 -3.10 -4.38
C ILE A 203 2.52 -2.80 -2.96
N LEU A 204 3.46 -2.61 -2.06
CA LEU A 204 3.22 -2.15 -0.69
C LEU A 204 4.13 -0.97 -0.36
N GLY A 205 3.58 0.24 -0.44
CA GLY A 205 4.31 1.44 -0.06
C GLY A 205 3.86 2.70 -0.78
N HIS A 206 4.09 3.84 -0.13
CA HIS A 206 3.87 5.16 -0.69
C HIS A 206 4.85 5.42 -1.84
N ASN A 207 4.37 5.90 -2.98
CA ASN A 207 5.17 6.11 -4.19
C ASN A 207 5.97 4.87 -4.65
N ALA A 208 5.54 3.67 -4.30
CA ALA A 208 6.15 2.43 -4.80
C ALA A 208 5.51 2.02 -6.13
N ASN A 209 6.29 1.39 -7.03
CA ASN A 209 5.77 0.92 -8.31
C ASN A 209 6.45 -0.38 -8.78
N VAL A 210 5.80 -1.05 -9.73
CA VAL A 210 6.31 -2.24 -10.42
C VAL A 210 6.19 -2.02 -11.91
N THR A 211 7.25 -2.28 -12.66
CA THR A 211 7.31 -2.09 -14.11
C THR A 211 7.47 -3.38 -14.90
N VAL A 212 7.58 -4.52 -14.21
CA VAL A 212 7.69 -5.87 -14.80
C VAL A 212 6.60 -6.78 -14.25
N ALA A 213 6.05 -7.65 -15.07
CA ALA A 213 4.98 -8.55 -14.67
C ALA A 213 5.43 -9.51 -13.54
N GLY A 214 4.58 -9.70 -12.53
CA GLY A 214 4.89 -10.52 -11.36
C GLY A 214 5.91 -9.91 -10.39
N GLY A 215 6.33 -8.67 -10.61
CA GLY A 215 7.26 -7.99 -9.70
C GLY A 215 6.63 -7.59 -8.37
N VAL A 216 7.47 -7.47 -7.36
CA VAL A 216 7.05 -7.09 -5.99
C VAL A 216 7.85 -5.87 -5.53
N ALA A 217 7.17 -4.80 -5.12
CA ALA A 217 7.79 -3.61 -4.54
C ALA A 217 7.37 -3.46 -3.07
N LEU A 218 8.32 -3.52 -2.16
CA LEU A 218 8.08 -3.42 -0.72
C LEU A 218 8.74 -2.18 -0.12
N GLY A 219 7.93 -1.34 0.48
CA GLY A 219 8.37 -0.12 1.15
C GLY A 219 8.19 1.14 0.29
N ALA A 220 8.13 2.29 0.96
CA ALA A 220 7.94 3.57 0.29
C ALA A 220 9.00 3.83 -0.79
N LYS A 221 8.56 4.30 -1.96
CA LYS A 221 9.42 4.61 -3.12
C LYS A 221 10.21 3.41 -3.68
N SER A 222 9.88 2.18 -3.30
CA SER A 222 10.49 0.99 -3.91
C SER A 222 9.98 0.80 -5.33
N VAL A 223 10.88 0.45 -6.25
CA VAL A 223 10.53 0.16 -7.65
C VAL A 223 11.10 -1.20 -8.05
N ALA A 224 10.23 -2.11 -8.52
CA ALA A 224 10.64 -3.41 -9.05
C ALA A 224 10.73 -3.32 -10.58
N THR A 225 11.95 -3.43 -11.11
CA THR A 225 12.25 -3.30 -12.54
C THR A 225 12.92 -4.54 -13.14
N THR A 226 13.34 -5.47 -12.29
CA THR A 226 14.09 -6.66 -12.71
C THR A 226 13.13 -7.80 -13.01
N ASP A 227 13.10 -8.21 -14.27
CA ASP A 227 12.27 -9.33 -14.74
C ASP A 227 12.92 -10.68 -14.39
N LYS A 228 12.20 -11.76 -14.62
CA LYS A 228 12.71 -13.13 -14.57
C LYS A 228 13.81 -13.35 -15.62
N GLY A 229 14.60 -14.39 -15.44
CA GLY A 229 15.64 -14.78 -16.37
C GLY A 229 16.97 -14.03 -16.22
N VAL A 230 17.07 -13.19 -15.18
CA VAL A 230 18.32 -12.49 -14.87
C VAL A 230 19.26 -13.43 -14.11
N ALA A 231 20.44 -13.68 -14.68
CA ALA A 231 21.47 -14.48 -14.06
C ALA A 231 22.12 -13.73 -12.86
N GLY A 232 22.29 -14.44 -11.75
CA GLY A 232 22.96 -13.93 -10.56
C GLY A 232 24.46 -13.73 -10.80
N TYR A 233 25.08 -12.91 -9.93
CA TYR A 233 26.54 -12.72 -9.94
C TYR A 233 27.24 -13.97 -9.40
N ASP A 234 28.18 -14.51 -10.17
CA ASP A 234 29.07 -15.60 -9.76
C ASP A 234 30.39 -15.01 -9.22
N PRO A 235 30.67 -15.15 -7.93
CA PRO A 235 31.87 -14.59 -7.32
C PRO A 235 33.17 -15.28 -7.79
N LEU A 236 33.09 -16.51 -8.30
CA LEU A 236 34.25 -17.24 -8.81
C LEU A 236 34.72 -16.69 -10.15
N THR A 237 33.77 -16.49 -11.08
CA THR A 237 34.05 -15.93 -12.41
C THR A 237 34.08 -14.40 -12.42
N LYS A 238 33.60 -13.75 -11.36
CA LYS A 238 33.42 -12.31 -11.23
C LYS A 238 32.53 -11.69 -12.31
N ALA A 239 31.57 -12.46 -12.80
CA ALA A 239 30.64 -12.11 -13.86
C ALA A 239 29.24 -12.66 -13.55
N ALA A 240 28.27 -12.41 -14.43
CA ALA A 240 27.00 -13.10 -14.35
C ALA A 240 27.19 -14.60 -14.59
N SER A 241 26.47 -15.44 -13.86
CA SER A 241 26.49 -16.89 -14.02
C SER A 241 26.14 -17.31 -15.45
N THR A 242 26.84 -18.29 -15.98
CA THR A 242 26.52 -18.91 -17.27
C THR A 242 25.49 -20.05 -17.15
N ASP A 243 25.17 -20.47 -15.94
CA ASP A 243 24.11 -21.46 -15.67
C ASP A 243 22.74 -20.78 -15.71
N THR A 244 22.14 -20.77 -16.91
CA THR A 244 20.82 -20.23 -17.16
C THR A 244 19.69 -21.25 -16.93
N SER A 245 20.02 -22.49 -16.63
CA SER A 245 19.06 -23.60 -16.44
C SER A 245 18.71 -23.83 -14.97
N SER A 246 19.58 -23.43 -14.05
CA SER A 246 19.38 -23.59 -12.62
C SER A 246 18.62 -22.39 -12.01
N ALA A 247 17.57 -22.65 -11.26
CA ALA A 247 16.86 -21.64 -10.49
C ALA A 247 17.72 -21.02 -9.35
N THR A 248 18.81 -21.68 -8.99
CA THR A 248 19.78 -21.14 -8.01
C THR A 248 20.54 -19.95 -8.58
N TRP A 249 20.87 -19.98 -9.86
CA TRP A 249 21.66 -18.95 -10.53
C TRP A 249 20.87 -18.01 -11.42
N THR A 250 19.67 -18.42 -11.86
CA THR A 250 18.83 -17.60 -12.75
C THR A 250 17.42 -17.51 -12.20
N SER A 251 16.93 -16.30 -12.00
CA SER A 251 15.60 -16.08 -11.45
C SER A 251 14.50 -16.59 -12.37
N THR A 252 13.53 -17.33 -11.83
CA THR A 252 12.38 -17.86 -12.57
C THR A 252 11.14 -16.97 -12.50
N ALA A 253 11.14 -15.99 -11.63
CA ALA A 253 10.10 -14.97 -11.45
C ALA A 253 10.73 -13.57 -11.36
N ALA A 254 9.91 -12.54 -11.55
CA ALA A 254 10.37 -11.16 -11.38
C ALA A 254 10.78 -10.87 -9.93
N ALA A 255 11.66 -9.91 -9.76
CA ALA A 255 12.30 -9.63 -8.49
C ALA A 255 11.35 -9.02 -7.44
N VAL A 256 11.70 -9.26 -6.17
CA VAL A 256 11.22 -8.47 -5.03
C VAL A 256 12.19 -7.33 -4.80
N SER A 257 11.72 -6.10 -4.97
CA SER A 257 12.52 -4.89 -4.70
C SER A 257 12.12 -4.26 -3.37
N VAL A 258 13.12 -3.97 -2.56
CA VAL A 258 12.95 -3.20 -1.31
C VAL A 258 13.49 -1.77 -1.44
N GLY A 259 13.81 -1.33 -2.64
CA GLY A 259 14.40 -0.03 -2.93
C GLY A 259 14.20 0.44 -4.35
N ASP A 260 14.98 1.41 -4.76
CA ASP A 260 15.04 1.94 -6.12
C ASP A 260 16.48 2.37 -6.44
N ALA A 261 17.18 1.54 -7.18
CA ALA A 261 18.58 1.77 -7.53
C ALA A 261 18.78 3.06 -8.35
N ALA A 262 17.83 3.41 -9.21
CA ALA A 262 17.90 4.61 -10.02
C ALA A 262 17.87 5.90 -9.19
N ASN A 263 17.22 5.85 -8.03
CA ASN A 263 17.09 6.97 -7.10
C ASN A 263 17.90 6.78 -5.79
N ASN A 264 18.86 5.86 -5.77
CA ASN A 264 19.71 5.55 -4.62
C ASN A 264 18.93 5.20 -3.34
N ILE A 265 17.81 4.51 -3.48
CA ILE A 265 17.02 4.05 -2.34
C ILE A 265 17.36 2.59 -2.07
N THR A 266 17.97 2.33 -0.92
CA THR A 266 18.32 0.97 -0.47
C THR A 266 17.76 0.70 0.93
N ARG A 267 17.59 -0.58 1.28
CA ARG A 267 17.14 -1.01 2.61
C ARG A 267 17.94 -2.22 3.07
N GLN A 268 18.20 -2.30 4.36
CA GLN A 268 18.68 -3.53 4.98
C GLN A 268 17.47 -4.48 5.17
N ILE A 269 17.70 -5.76 4.95
CA ILE A 269 16.78 -6.83 5.37
C ILE A 269 17.31 -7.35 6.70
N THR A 270 16.64 -7.06 7.80
CA THR A 270 17.07 -7.41 9.15
C THR A 270 16.32 -8.64 9.66
N ASN A 271 16.88 -9.30 10.71
CA ASN A 271 16.28 -10.47 11.35
C ASN A 271 16.11 -11.69 10.42
N VAL A 272 17.01 -11.80 9.44
CA VAL A 272 17.06 -12.95 8.56
C VAL A 272 17.75 -14.10 9.30
N ALA A 273 17.06 -15.23 9.45
CA ALA A 273 17.66 -16.46 9.96
C ALA A 273 18.69 -17.05 8.97
N ALA A 274 19.54 -17.95 9.43
CA ALA A 274 20.46 -18.65 8.55
C ALA A 274 19.69 -19.48 7.53
N GLY A 275 20.00 -19.31 6.25
CA GLY A 275 19.46 -20.11 5.17
C GLY A 275 19.97 -21.56 5.20
N LEU A 276 19.17 -22.49 4.72
CA LEU A 276 19.50 -23.91 4.61
C LEU A 276 19.67 -24.36 3.16
N ALA A 277 18.77 -23.92 2.28
CA ALA A 277 18.81 -24.24 0.84
C ALA A 277 19.64 -23.21 0.06
N ASP A 278 20.13 -23.61 -1.10
CA ASP A 278 20.94 -22.74 -1.98
C ASP A 278 20.19 -21.51 -2.49
N THR A 279 18.86 -21.52 -2.39
CA THR A 279 18.00 -20.39 -2.77
C THR A 279 17.60 -19.49 -1.61
N ASP A 280 18.04 -19.82 -0.38
CA ASP A 280 17.73 -19.01 0.80
C ASP A 280 18.64 -17.79 0.91
N ALA A 281 18.17 -16.77 1.59
CA ALA A 281 19.01 -15.61 1.92
C ALA A 281 20.09 -15.96 2.93
N VAL A 282 21.32 -15.51 2.65
CA VAL A 282 22.45 -15.66 3.55
C VAL A 282 22.48 -14.49 4.54
N ASN A 283 22.64 -14.79 5.84
CA ASN A 283 22.86 -13.76 6.84
C ASN A 283 24.36 -13.51 7.11
N VAL A 284 24.65 -12.39 7.78
CA VAL A 284 26.04 -11.97 8.08
C VAL A 284 26.80 -13.01 8.92
N ALA A 285 26.11 -13.76 9.79
CA ALA A 285 26.76 -14.79 10.61
C ALA A 285 27.25 -15.97 9.76
N GLN A 286 26.46 -16.42 8.79
CA GLN A 286 26.86 -17.46 7.83
C GLN A 286 28.06 -17.00 6.99
N LEU A 287 28.02 -15.78 6.46
CA LEU A 287 29.11 -15.22 5.68
C LEU A 287 30.41 -15.14 6.52
N LYS A 288 30.33 -14.61 7.76
CA LYS A 288 31.51 -14.57 8.66
C LYS A 288 32.06 -15.95 8.91
N LYS A 289 31.23 -16.95 9.14
CA LYS A 289 31.67 -18.34 9.39
C LYS A 289 32.27 -18.98 8.14
N ALA A 290 31.68 -18.76 6.96
CA ALA A 290 32.20 -19.25 5.69
C ALA A 290 33.61 -18.65 5.36
N VAL A 291 33.77 -17.33 5.55
CA VAL A 291 35.07 -16.66 5.36
C VAL A 291 36.10 -17.16 6.35
N ALA A 292 35.74 -17.33 7.62
CA ALA A 292 36.64 -17.90 8.62
C ALA A 292 37.04 -19.35 8.30
N GLY A 293 36.11 -20.16 7.78
CA GLY A 293 36.38 -21.51 7.29
C GLY A 293 37.32 -21.51 6.07
N ALA A 294 37.06 -20.64 5.10
CA ALA A 294 37.91 -20.52 3.90
C ALA A 294 39.34 -20.09 4.22
N THR A 295 39.52 -19.21 5.22
CA THR A 295 40.85 -18.85 5.70
C THR A 295 41.52 -19.96 6.51
N ALA A 296 40.74 -20.85 7.16
CA ALA A 296 41.27 -21.99 7.90
C ALA A 296 41.63 -23.18 6.98
N ASP A 297 40.90 -23.35 5.87
CA ASP A 297 41.19 -24.40 4.88
C ASP A 297 42.08 -23.93 3.71
N GLY A 298 42.57 -22.71 3.81
CA GLY A 298 43.45 -22.17 2.79
C GLY A 298 44.56 -23.18 2.48
N ASN A 299 44.71 -23.49 1.20
CA ASN A 299 45.76 -24.34 0.63
C ASN A 299 47.20 -23.80 0.91
N ASP A 300 47.30 -22.78 1.74
CA ASP A 300 48.50 -22.26 2.38
C ASP A 300 48.80 -22.93 3.71
N LYS A 301 48.48 -24.23 3.83
CA LYS A 301 49.20 -25.05 4.80
C LYS A 301 50.63 -25.21 4.35
N LEU A 302 51.36 -24.16 4.50
CA LEU A 302 52.73 -24.30 4.95
C LEU A 302 52.62 -25.03 6.28
N VAL A 303 52.85 -26.33 6.28
CA VAL A 303 52.94 -27.11 7.49
C VAL A 303 54.16 -26.59 8.20
N ALA A 304 53.98 -25.61 9.08
CA ALA A 304 54.99 -25.15 9.99
C ALA A 304 55.34 -26.33 10.89
N ASN A 305 56.47 -26.94 10.66
CA ASN A 305 57.20 -27.54 11.75
C ASN A 305 57.44 -26.45 12.79
N ASN A 306 57.46 -26.76 14.07
CA ASN A 306 57.57 -25.80 15.17
C ASN A 306 58.75 -24.82 15.09
N ASP A 307 59.63 -24.96 14.10
CA ASP A 307 60.82 -24.11 13.83
C ASP A 307 60.77 -23.44 12.46
N ALA A 308 59.60 -23.37 11.81
CA ALA A 308 59.50 -22.98 10.40
C ALA A 308 59.75 -21.48 10.12
N LEU A 309 59.55 -20.63 11.12
CA LEU A 309 59.80 -19.19 11.02
C LEU A 309 60.60 -18.75 12.25
N THR A 310 61.80 -18.28 12.02
CA THR A 310 62.66 -17.68 13.07
C THR A 310 63.03 -16.26 12.68
N LEU A 311 62.83 -15.33 13.60
CA LEU A 311 63.28 -13.95 13.48
C LEU A 311 64.57 -13.81 14.34
N ASN A 312 65.69 -13.59 13.70
CA ASN A 312 66.90 -13.30 14.39
C ASN A 312 67.44 -11.90 13.98
N GLY A 313 67.28 -10.95 14.89
CA GLY A 313 67.43 -9.56 14.55
C GLY A 313 66.47 -9.13 13.45
N ASN A 314 66.95 -8.59 12.36
CA ASN A 314 66.18 -8.19 11.20
C ASN A 314 66.09 -9.28 10.10
N THR A 315 66.59 -10.47 10.36
CA THR A 315 66.50 -11.56 9.37
C THR A 315 65.43 -12.52 9.72
N LEU A 316 64.36 -12.57 8.88
CA LEU A 316 63.34 -13.56 8.93
C LEU A 316 63.79 -14.78 8.13
N SER A 317 63.97 -15.91 8.81
CA SER A 317 64.28 -17.19 8.18
C SER A 317 63.14 -18.14 8.21
N MET A 318 62.89 -18.82 7.11
CA MET A 318 61.83 -19.80 6.93
C MET A 318 62.43 -21.15 6.51
N SER A 319 61.96 -22.21 7.15
CA SER A 319 62.22 -23.58 6.73
C SER A 319 60.89 -24.31 6.52
N VAL A 320 60.67 -24.81 5.31
CA VAL A 320 59.46 -25.54 4.92
C VAL A 320 59.91 -26.92 4.43
N LYS A 321 59.26 -27.97 4.92
CA LYS A 321 59.40 -29.31 4.35
C LYS A 321 58.28 -29.58 3.35
N ASP A 322 58.66 -30.08 2.18
CA ASP A 322 57.71 -30.61 1.24
C ASP A 322 57.14 -31.97 1.73
N THR A 323 56.11 -32.46 1.04
CA THR A 323 55.50 -33.76 1.34
C THR A 323 56.43 -34.97 1.21
N ALA A 324 57.61 -34.80 0.60
CA ALA A 324 58.66 -35.80 0.47
C ALA A 324 59.73 -35.68 1.57
N GLY A 325 59.61 -34.67 2.45
CA GLY A 325 60.51 -34.43 3.56
C GLY A 325 61.77 -33.57 3.21
N ASN A 326 61.81 -33.03 1.99
CA ASN A 326 62.89 -32.12 1.58
C ASN A 326 62.64 -30.76 2.27
N GLU A 327 63.75 -30.21 2.85
CA GLU A 327 63.69 -28.91 3.54
C GLU A 327 64.10 -27.81 2.57
N VAL A 328 63.21 -26.84 2.36
CA VAL A 328 63.48 -25.60 1.63
C VAL A 328 63.67 -24.49 2.65
N LYS A 329 64.81 -23.89 2.67
CA LYS A 329 65.17 -22.75 3.54
C LYS A 329 65.22 -21.48 2.73
N GLY A 330 64.60 -20.44 3.26
CA GLY A 330 64.70 -19.10 2.72
C GLY A 330 64.96 -18.09 3.85
N SER A 331 65.59 -17.01 3.57
CA SER A 331 65.75 -15.90 4.53
C SER A 331 65.56 -14.59 3.79
N VAL A 332 64.91 -13.65 4.48
CA VAL A 332 64.69 -12.27 4.02
C VAL A 332 65.34 -11.34 5.06
N ASP A 333 66.22 -10.50 4.62
CA ASP A 333 66.77 -9.40 5.44
C ASP A 333 65.69 -8.26 5.41
N LEU A 334 65.11 -7.99 6.56
CA LEU A 334 64.17 -6.93 6.76
C LEU A 334 64.78 -5.60 7.19
N SER A 335 66.17 -5.51 7.23
CA SER A 335 66.81 -4.29 7.66
C SER A 335 66.42 -3.06 6.84
N ALA A 336 66.20 -3.22 5.54
CA ALA A 336 65.76 -2.15 4.66
C ALA A 336 64.28 -1.76 4.87
N VAL A 337 63.50 -2.68 5.46
CA VAL A 337 62.02 -2.50 5.63
C VAL A 337 61.70 -2.17 7.08
N ALA A 338 62.58 -2.52 8.04
CA ALA A 338 62.36 -2.31 9.47
C ALA A 338 62.11 -0.84 9.85
N GLY A 339 62.61 0.08 9.07
CA GLY A 339 62.32 1.52 9.23
C GLY A 339 61.15 2.03 8.41
N GLN A 340 60.58 1.18 7.50
CA GLN A 340 59.48 1.56 6.62
C GLN A 340 58.14 0.90 6.99
N ILE A 341 58.21 -0.15 7.81
CA ILE A 341 56.99 -0.80 8.32
C ILE A 341 56.52 0.03 9.52
N ASP A 342 56.00 1.18 9.25
CA ASP A 342 55.17 1.86 10.20
C ASP A 342 53.77 1.25 10.08
N THR A 343 53.54 0.17 10.81
CA THR A 343 52.25 -0.50 10.90
C THR A 343 51.27 0.26 11.80
N ARG A 344 51.66 1.47 12.21
CA ARG A 344 50.79 2.28 13.03
C ARG A 344 49.62 2.78 12.17
N SER A 345 48.48 2.18 12.37
CA SER A 345 47.25 2.73 11.87
C SER A 345 47.05 4.10 12.51
N THR A 346 46.90 5.13 11.69
CA THR A 346 46.48 6.43 12.19
C THR A 346 44.98 6.35 12.41
N VAL A 347 44.57 6.44 13.66
CA VAL A 347 43.17 6.57 14.02
C VAL A 347 42.88 8.05 14.12
N LYS A 348 41.96 8.54 13.26
CA LYS A 348 41.52 9.93 13.23
C LYS A 348 40.14 10.04 13.80
N ALA A 349 39.91 10.94 14.73
CA ALA A 349 38.57 11.23 15.20
C ALA A 349 37.74 11.88 14.08
N GLY A 350 36.57 11.33 13.82
CA GLY A 350 35.57 11.96 13.00
C GLY A 350 34.69 12.91 13.83
N GLU A 351 33.70 13.45 13.19
CA GLU A 351 32.68 14.30 13.87
C GLU A 351 31.99 13.47 14.97
N ASN A 352 31.74 14.08 16.11
CA ASN A 352 31.12 13.47 17.30
C ASN A 352 31.91 12.32 17.97
N VAL A 353 33.18 12.15 17.62
CA VAL A 353 34.02 11.14 18.24
C VAL A 353 35.26 11.81 18.82
N SER A 354 35.65 11.41 20.02
CA SER A 354 36.94 11.74 20.58
C SER A 354 37.77 10.47 20.82
N ILE A 355 39.05 10.54 20.53
CA ILE A 355 39.97 9.42 20.69
C ILE A 355 41.05 9.87 21.66
N THR A 356 41.30 9.05 22.67
CA THR A 356 42.46 9.18 23.55
C THR A 356 43.31 7.93 23.40
N ASP A 357 44.63 8.07 23.44
CA ASP A 357 45.56 6.95 23.36
C ASP A 357 46.50 6.95 24.54
N LYS A 358 46.99 5.79 24.87
CA LYS A 358 48.10 5.59 25.78
C LYS A 358 48.97 4.44 25.25
N ASP A 359 50.26 4.48 25.58
CA ASP A 359 51.15 3.35 25.32
C ASP A 359 50.90 2.26 26.38
N ASN A 360 50.81 1.00 25.93
CA ASN A 360 50.79 -0.14 26.84
C ASN A 360 52.20 -0.71 27.04
N ASP A 361 52.33 -1.68 27.94
CA ASP A 361 53.63 -2.30 28.31
C ASP A 361 54.28 -3.05 27.14
N PHE A 362 53.61 -3.22 26.00
CA PHE A 362 54.15 -3.86 24.80
C PHE A 362 54.41 -2.86 23.65
N HIS A 363 54.59 -1.56 23.95
CA HIS A 363 54.78 -0.49 22.97
C HIS A 363 53.68 -0.38 21.90
N ALA A 364 52.50 -0.93 22.18
CA ALA A 364 51.32 -0.75 21.35
C ALA A 364 50.45 0.39 21.88
N LYS A 365 49.80 1.08 20.97
CA LYS A 365 48.84 2.12 21.32
C LYS A 365 47.47 1.50 21.68
N GLU A 366 46.98 1.83 22.86
CA GLU A 366 45.62 1.56 23.29
C GLU A 366 44.78 2.79 22.99
N TYR A 367 43.78 2.67 22.12
CA TYR A 367 42.88 3.77 21.77
C TYR A 367 41.56 3.62 22.50
N THR A 368 41.20 4.63 23.28
CA THR A 368 39.84 4.74 23.84
C THR A 368 39.01 5.66 22.93
N ILE A 369 37.96 5.12 22.38
CA ILE A 369 37.09 5.84 21.46
C ILE A 369 35.83 6.21 22.23
N ASN A 370 35.58 7.50 22.38
CA ASN A 370 34.40 8.03 23.03
C ASN A 370 33.50 8.71 22.02
N VAL A 371 32.26 8.32 21.99
CA VAL A 371 31.24 8.96 21.16
C VAL A 371 30.60 10.07 21.99
N LYS A 372 30.61 11.29 21.47
CA LYS A 372 29.94 12.43 22.06
C LYS A 372 28.45 12.34 21.79
N THR A 373 27.66 12.37 22.82
CA THR A 373 26.18 12.32 22.74
C THR A 373 25.58 13.65 23.24
N ASP A 374 26.19 14.76 22.84
CA ASP A 374 25.82 16.12 23.21
C ASP A 374 24.99 16.84 22.13
N GLY A 375 24.56 16.09 21.10
CA GLY A 375 23.67 16.61 20.09
C GLY A 375 22.33 17.07 20.65
N LYS A 376 21.70 18.02 19.96
CA LYS A 376 20.36 18.55 20.28
C LYS A 376 19.39 18.17 19.18
N VAL A 377 18.11 18.05 19.53
CA VAL A 377 17.02 17.81 18.58
C VAL A 377 16.58 19.15 18.00
N GLU A 378 17.37 19.70 17.10
CA GLU A 378 17.10 20.99 16.45
C GLU A 378 17.58 20.98 15.01
N SER A 379 17.04 21.88 14.18
CA SER A 379 17.41 21.95 12.75
C SER A 379 18.89 22.31 12.60
N GLY A 380 19.59 21.53 11.75
CA GLY A 380 21.01 21.77 11.45
C GLY A 380 21.98 21.22 12.50
N ASN A 381 21.53 20.60 13.57
CA ASN A 381 22.42 19.94 14.53
C ASN A 381 22.89 18.60 13.98
N THR A 382 24.21 18.41 13.88
CA THR A 382 24.85 17.18 13.40
C THR A 382 25.35 16.29 14.53
N GLY A 383 25.16 16.69 15.79
CA GLY A 383 25.58 15.93 16.96
C GLY A 383 24.73 14.67 17.19
N ILE A 384 25.37 13.66 17.78
CA ILE A 384 24.65 12.43 18.17
C ILE A 384 23.81 12.72 19.42
N VAL A 385 22.55 12.36 19.34
CA VAL A 385 21.58 12.64 20.42
C VAL A 385 21.42 11.40 21.28
N SER A 386 21.50 11.55 22.59
CA SER A 386 21.17 10.45 23.52
C SER A 386 19.65 10.19 23.56
N GLY A 387 19.28 8.97 23.90
CA GLY A 387 17.86 8.65 24.12
C GLY A 387 17.19 9.54 25.17
N GLY A 388 17.92 9.95 26.19
CA GLY A 388 17.45 10.91 27.21
C GLY A 388 17.19 12.30 26.63
N THR A 389 18.04 12.76 25.71
CA THR A 389 17.84 14.05 25.02
C THR A 389 16.59 14.00 24.16
N VAL A 390 16.42 12.93 23.36
CA VAL A 390 15.21 12.74 22.54
C VAL A 390 13.97 12.68 23.42
N TYR A 391 14.03 11.92 24.51
CA TYR A 391 12.93 11.82 25.46
C TYR A 391 12.52 13.20 25.99
N ASN A 392 13.49 13.99 26.47
CA ASN A 392 13.24 15.31 27.07
C ASN A 392 12.69 16.33 26.05
N GLU A 393 13.12 16.24 24.78
CA GLU A 393 12.67 17.17 23.75
C GLU A 393 11.33 16.76 23.10
N THR A 394 10.99 15.47 23.16
CA THR A 394 9.74 14.97 22.57
C THR A 394 8.59 14.84 23.58
N HIS A 395 8.88 14.99 24.86
CA HIS A 395 7.86 14.92 25.91
C HIS A 395 7.52 16.31 26.45
N VAL A 396 6.28 16.48 26.79
CA VAL A 396 5.84 17.74 27.41
C VAL A 396 6.47 17.92 28.81
N LYS A 397 6.89 19.12 29.14
CA LYS A 397 7.58 19.41 30.42
C LYS A 397 6.68 19.25 31.62
N ASN A 398 5.41 19.59 31.46
CA ASN A 398 4.41 19.55 32.53
C ASN A 398 3.15 18.85 32.03
N ASP A 399 2.39 18.29 32.95
CA ASP A 399 1.06 17.77 32.67
C ASP A 399 0.12 18.91 32.28
N GLY A 400 -0.48 18.78 31.12
CA GLY A 400 -1.63 19.57 30.72
C GLY A 400 -2.94 18.82 31.01
N THR A 401 -4.04 19.42 30.61
CA THR A 401 -5.35 18.79 30.77
C THR A 401 -5.42 17.46 30.02
N TYR A 402 -4.98 17.44 28.78
CA TYR A 402 -5.07 16.27 27.89
C TYR A 402 -3.72 15.60 27.60
N VAL A 403 -2.65 16.38 27.56
CA VAL A 403 -1.30 15.86 27.35
C VAL A 403 -0.62 15.60 28.69
N LYS A 404 0.07 14.46 28.80
CA LYS A 404 0.72 14.03 30.05
C LYS A 404 2.22 13.83 29.84
N LYS A 405 3.00 14.25 30.80
CA LYS A 405 4.46 14.14 30.80
C LYS A 405 4.94 12.69 30.70
N GLY A 406 4.20 11.75 31.28
CA GLY A 406 4.55 10.33 31.24
C GLY A 406 4.17 9.60 29.96
N ASN A 407 3.46 10.25 29.05
CA ASN A 407 3.03 9.64 27.79
C ASN A 407 4.01 9.93 26.67
N SER A 408 4.10 9.01 25.69
CA SER A 408 4.81 9.28 24.45
C SER A 408 4.18 10.45 23.67
N ALA A 409 4.93 11.05 22.77
CA ALA A 409 4.39 12.06 21.86
C ALA A 409 3.19 11.52 21.05
N GLY A 410 3.27 10.26 20.60
CA GLY A 410 2.19 9.59 19.87
C GLY A 410 0.92 9.40 20.71
N ASP A 411 1.08 8.98 21.96
CA ASP A 411 -0.06 8.84 22.88
C ASP A 411 -0.71 10.20 23.16
N ASN A 412 0.08 11.23 23.40
CA ASN A 412 -0.41 12.58 23.62
C ASN A 412 -1.14 13.14 22.39
N LEU A 413 -0.64 12.88 21.18
CA LEU A 413 -1.32 13.23 19.94
C LEU A 413 -2.64 12.48 19.79
N SER A 414 -2.66 11.19 20.11
CA SER A 414 -3.90 10.40 20.07
C SER A 414 -4.97 10.90 21.03
N VAL A 415 -4.55 11.34 22.22
CA VAL A 415 -5.48 11.93 23.21
C VAL A 415 -6.02 13.27 22.71
N LEU A 416 -5.17 14.11 22.12
CA LEU A 416 -5.58 15.38 21.54
C LEU A 416 -6.54 15.17 20.36
N ASP A 417 -6.25 14.23 19.48
CA ASP A 417 -7.11 13.88 18.33
C ASP A 417 -8.51 13.47 18.79
N LYS A 418 -8.59 12.60 19.79
CA LYS A 418 -9.87 12.21 20.40
C LYS A 418 -10.61 13.42 21.02
N GLN A 419 -9.88 14.35 21.63
CA GLN A 419 -10.49 15.54 22.20
C GLN A 419 -10.98 16.50 21.12
N VAL A 420 -10.24 16.64 20.02
CA VAL A 420 -10.65 17.43 18.86
C VAL A 420 -11.93 16.83 18.26
N SER A 421 -11.97 15.51 18.09
CA SER A 421 -13.18 14.80 17.61
C SER A 421 -14.38 15.10 18.52
N LYS A 422 -14.21 14.95 19.83
CA LYS A 422 -15.27 15.25 20.81
C LYS A 422 -15.72 16.71 20.77
N ASN A 423 -14.80 17.63 20.58
CA ASN A 423 -15.13 19.04 20.45
C ASN A 423 -15.92 19.30 19.17
N THR A 424 -15.56 18.62 18.06
CA THR A 424 -16.28 18.69 16.80
C THR A 424 -17.72 18.21 16.96
N ASP A 425 -17.90 17.06 17.65
CA ASP A 425 -19.23 16.54 17.95
C ASP A 425 -20.06 17.52 18.80
N ASN A 426 -19.43 18.11 19.82
CA ASN A 426 -20.06 19.10 20.67
C ASN A 426 -20.48 20.37 19.89
N ILE A 427 -19.63 20.84 18.98
CA ILE A 427 -19.91 21.99 18.11
C ILE A 427 -21.08 21.66 17.18
N THR A 428 -21.08 20.44 16.60
CA THR A 428 -22.20 19.99 15.76
C THR A 428 -23.52 19.93 16.54
N ASN A 429 -23.48 19.37 17.74
CA ASN A 429 -24.65 19.33 18.63
C ASN A 429 -25.14 20.73 19.03
N LEU A 430 -24.22 21.63 19.31
CA LEU A 430 -24.52 23.03 19.60
C LEU A 430 -25.17 23.72 18.39
N GLY A 431 -24.63 23.47 17.19
CA GLY A 431 -25.18 23.95 15.93
C GLY A 431 -26.63 23.48 15.74
N ASN A 432 -26.89 22.20 15.96
CA ASN A 432 -28.25 21.64 15.89
C ASN A 432 -29.18 22.26 16.95
N THR A 433 -28.65 22.48 18.15
CA THR A 433 -29.42 23.13 19.23
C THR A 433 -29.78 24.57 18.86
N ILE A 434 -28.82 25.33 18.32
CA ILE A 434 -29.05 26.71 17.83
C ILE A 434 -30.05 26.72 16.70
N TYR A 435 -29.94 25.78 15.75
CA TYR A 435 -30.91 25.65 14.65
C TYR A 435 -32.31 25.41 15.18
N ASN A 436 -32.49 24.49 16.12
CA ASN A 436 -33.80 24.19 16.72
C ASN A 436 -34.35 25.37 17.51
N MET A 437 -33.47 26.08 18.25
CA MET A 437 -33.88 27.33 18.95
C MET A 437 -34.35 28.40 17.97
N ASN A 438 -33.62 28.60 16.86
CA ASN A 438 -34.04 29.57 15.85
C ASN A 438 -35.42 29.24 15.24
N ASN A 439 -35.67 27.95 14.98
CA ASN A 439 -36.97 27.50 14.50
C ASN A 439 -38.07 27.79 15.55
N THR A 440 -37.78 27.47 16.83
CA THR A 440 -38.73 27.75 17.93
C THR A 440 -39.00 29.25 18.08
N VAL A 441 -37.95 30.09 17.97
CA VAL A 441 -38.08 31.56 18.00
C VAL A 441 -38.91 32.05 16.81
N GLY A 442 -38.69 31.46 15.62
CA GLY A 442 -39.51 31.76 14.42
C GLY A 442 -40.99 31.44 14.64
N GLU A 443 -41.27 30.23 15.14
CA GLU A 443 -42.66 29.82 15.46
C GLU A 443 -43.31 30.72 16.54
N LEU A 444 -42.49 31.13 17.54
CA LEU A 444 -42.94 32.06 18.58
C LEU A 444 -43.24 33.41 17.96
N GLY A 445 -42.36 33.91 17.06
CA GLY A 445 -42.60 35.13 16.30
C GLY A 445 -43.88 35.10 15.47
N GLU A 446 -44.13 33.99 14.79
CA GLU A 446 -45.39 33.80 14.04
C GLU A 446 -46.63 33.78 14.96
N ARG A 447 -46.50 33.13 16.12
CA ARG A 447 -47.61 33.13 17.12
C ARG A 447 -47.85 34.52 17.71
N ILE A 448 -46.81 35.29 17.99
CA ILE A 448 -46.88 36.68 18.48
C ILE A 448 -47.54 37.55 17.40
N ASN A 449 -47.16 37.40 16.13
CA ASN A 449 -47.74 38.13 15.05
C ASN A 449 -49.24 37.78 14.85
N LYS A 450 -49.62 36.49 15.03
CA LYS A 450 -51.05 36.10 15.00
C LYS A 450 -51.87 36.65 16.15
N VAL A 451 -51.27 36.76 17.34
CA VAL A 451 -51.93 37.37 18.50
C VAL A 451 -52.04 38.88 18.32
N GLY A 452 -51.00 39.53 17.74
CA GLY A 452 -51.04 40.98 17.47
C GLY A 452 -51.97 41.37 16.31
N ALA A 453 -52.28 40.45 15.43
CA ALA A 453 -53.26 40.69 14.31
C ALA A 453 -54.71 40.40 14.72
N GLY A 454 -54.95 39.82 15.89
CA GLY A 454 -56.26 39.52 16.44
C GLY A 454 -56.72 40.42 17.56
N ALA A 455 -55.89 41.43 17.96
CA ALA A 455 -56.20 42.51 18.85
C ALA A 455 -56.39 43.81 18.04
#